data_8186d415dfebe7940f0297a7b1a2e6f1
#
_entry.id   8186d415dfebe7940f0297a7b1a2e6f1
#
_cell.length_a   1.000
_cell.length_b   1.000
_cell.length_c   1.000
_cell.angle_alpha   90.00
_cell.angle_beta   90.00
_cell.angle_gamma   90.00
#
_symmetry.space_group_name_H-M   'P 1'
#
loop_
_entity.id
_entity.type
_entity.pdbx_description
1 polymer ?
#
loop_
_entity_poly.entity_id
_entity_poly.type
_entity_poly.pdbx_seq_one_letter_code
_entity_poly.pdbx_strand_id
1 'polypeptide(L)'
;MKATLEDEQRKALDALLASTNAVSVFRGGAGTGKSYVLRELVEQLRESGRCVVVLAPQRQQVVDMEKAGLPSPSTVANFLLKGELATGAVVVVDEAGQIGGRQMLELLRFAREQNARVILSGDTRQHGAVEASDALLAIERHSGVKPVELHRIRRQDPALGRDDEERDRIRAYRKAVESAAAGKVGESFGRLDKMGAVVACGLADQAERLADEYLQLTERDVSAVVVSQTWAEVHRVNSRVRDALKEKGLLGVNDTVVQALDRLDLTTAQKRDERFYPEDAVVVFNQKIRQAEPGAKGKLAGIVKAGVLVEVGGRFVTVSNKMLDRISVCLPREVAVAAGDRLHLKANRKLASGGRATNGELVTVKSVGTDGGIELTDGRVLDREFREFLAGYAVTSYGSQGKTVDYVLFSDSTIKAATSAQQWYVTISRGRRGIRIFTPDKEQLRENVTRSSHRPLALDLAPGIAPRRGVRLWDRLHGHLLRFGRRAADTFRLLRLSRRRHQSIEIHEHKITRMLGERPERSRGQNRSI
;
A
#
# COMPACT_ATOMS: atom_id res chain seq x y z
N MET A 1 -28.97 13.97 6.92
CA MET A 1 -28.47 15.22 7.56
C MET A 1 -26.99 15.37 7.17
N LYS A 2 -26.60 16.48 6.49
CA LYS A 2 -25.17 16.81 6.30
C LYS A 2 -24.54 16.96 7.68
N ALA A 3 -23.54 16.16 8.03
CA ALA A 3 -22.84 16.29 9.30
C ALA A 3 -22.15 17.67 9.33
N THR A 4 -22.45 18.47 10.33
CA THR A 4 -21.91 19.82 10.48
C THR A 4 -20.43 19.70 10.83
N LEU A 5 -19.54 20.37 10.08
CA LEU A 5 -18.12 20.46 10.42
C LEU A 5 -17.97 21.17 11.77
N GLU A 6 -17.10 20.64 12.62
CA GLU A 6 -16.70 21.35 13.84
C GLU A 6 -15.73 22.50 13.52
N ASP A 7 -15.51 23.42 14.46
CA ASP A 7 -14.74 24.65 14.25
C ASP A 7 -13.32 24.40 13.71
N GLU A 8 -12.61 23.38 14.23
CA GLU A 8 -11.28 23.02 13.73
C GLU A 8 -11.32 22.58 12.26
N GLN A 9 -12.32 21.76 11.90
CA GLN A 9 -12.49 21.28 10.52
C GLN A 9 -12.90 22.41 9.58
N ARG A 10 -13.76 23.34 10.05
CA ARG A 10 -14.17 24.52 9.29
C ARG A 10 -12.99 25.43 9.02
N LYS A 11 -12.18 25.74 10.04
CA LYS A 11 -10.95 26.53 9.88
C LYS A 11 -9.97 25.89 8.90
N ALA A 12 -9.85 24.55 8.94
CA ALA A 12 -9.00 23.82 8.00
C ALA A 12 -9.54 23.89 6.56
N LEU A 13 -10.85 23.75 6.39
CA LEU A 13 -11.52 23.92 5.09
C LEU A 13 -11.31 25.31 4.52
N ASP A 14 -11.59 26.36 5.32
CA ASP A 14 -11.42 27.75 4.90
C ASP A 14 -9.97 28.06 4.51
N ALA A 15 -9.00 27.56 5.28
CA ALA A 15 -7.57 27.72 4.97
C ALA A 15 -7.18 27.01 3.66
N LEU A 16 -7.74 25.83 3.38
CA LEU A 16 -7.52 25.12 2.12
C LEU A 16 -8.18 25.84 0.93
N LEU A 17 -9.37 26.37 1.08
CA LEU A 17 -10.08 27.13 0.04
C LEU A 17 -9.36 28.44 -0.26
N ALA A 18 -8.98 29.20 0.76
CA ALA A 18 -8.29 30.48 0.61
C ALA A 18 -6.84 30.36 0.09
N SER A 19 -6.22 29.20 0.16
CA SER A 19 -4.83 29.03 -0.26
C SER A 19 -4.65 29.18 -1.77
N THR A 20 -3.70 30.00 -2.19
CA THR A 20 -3.28 30.19 -3.60
C THR A 20 -2.02 29.40 -3.95
N ASN A 21 -1.51 28.58 -3.05
CA ASN A 21 -0.31 27.78 -3.28
C ASN A 21 -0.53 26.74 -4.37
N ALA A 22 0.45 26.53 -5.24
CA ALA A 22 0.42 25.45 -6.23
C ALA A 22 0.35 24.06 -5.58
N VAL A 23 0.96 23.92 -4.40
CA VAL A 23 0.88 22.71 -3.57
C VAL A 23 0.50 23.11 -2.14
N SER A 24 -0.54 22.50 -1.60
CA SER A 24 -0.94 22.61 -0.20
C SER A 24 -0.83 21.24 0.47
N VAL A 25 -0.43 21.21 1.73
CA VAL A 25 -0.39 19.98 2.54
C VAL A 25 -1.51 20.06 3.58
N PHE A 26 -2.34 19.03 3.63
CA PHE A 26 -3.38 18.87 4.63
C PHE A 26 -3.05 17.67 5.51
N ARG A 27 -2.59 17.93 6.72
CA ARG A 27 -2.19 16.92 7.69
C ARG A 27 -3.27 16.67 8.73
N GLY A 28 -3.58 15.42 8.97
CA GLY A 28 -4.45 15.03 10.07
C GLY A 28 -4.21 13.59 10.45
N GLY A 29 -4.11 13.33 11.74
CA GLY A 29 -3.91 12.00 12.27
C GLY A 29 -5.04 11.02 11.93
N ALA A 30 -4.83 9.75 12.28
CA ALA A 30 -5.89 8.76 12.14
C ALA A 30 -7.12 9.15 12.97
N GLY A 31 -8.29 9.15 12.34
CA GLY A 31 -9.54 9.42 13.02
C GLY A 31 -9.83 10.89 13.34
N THR A 32 -9.13 11.86 12.77
CA THR A 32 -9.40 13.30 12.91
C THR A 32 -10.53 13.80 12.01
N GLY A 33 -11.02 12.97 11.07
CA GLY A 33 -12.10 13.35 10.16
C GLY A 33 -11.63 14.03 8.88
N LYS A 34 -10.40 13.78 8.41
CA LYS A 34 -9.88 14.29 7.12
C LYS A 34 -10.85 14.09 5.96
N SER A 35 -11.41 12.89 5.80
CA SER A 35 -12.29 12.55 4.69
C SER A 35 -13.56 13.41 4.67
N TYR A 36 -14.04 13.86 5.82
CA TYR A 36 -15.17 14.81 5.92
C TYR A 36 -14.80 16.18 5.37
N VAL A 37 -13.63 16.71 5.75
CA VAL A 37 -13.13 18.00 5.26
C VAL A 37 -12.84 17.91 3.75
N LEU A 38 -12.25 16.81 3.28
CA LEU A 38 -11.97 16.61 1.86
C LEU A 38 -13.24 16.55 1.01
N ARG A 39 -14.30 15.89 1.50
CA ARG A 39 -15.58 15.85 0.80
C ARG A 39 -16.19 17.24 0.64
N GLU A 40 -16.26 17.99 1.72
CA GLU A 40 -16.78 19.36 1.72
C GLU A 40 -15.91 20.28 0.83
N LEU A 41 -14.59 20.15 0.90
CA LEU A 41 -13.66 20.87 0.04
C LEU A 41 -13.90 20.61 -1.45
N VAL A 42 -14.07 19.34 -1.82
CA VAL A 42 -14.32 18.93 -3.22
C VAL A 42 -15.68 19.45 -3.68
N GLU A 43 -16.71 19.39 -2.84
CA GLU A 43 -18.06 19.90 -3.14
C GLU A 43 -18.01 21.41 -3.41
N GLN A 44 -17.44 22.21 -2.52
CA GLN A 44 -17.36 23.66 -2.67
C GLN A 44 -16.48 24.11 -3.84
N LEU A 45 -15.37 23.43 -4.11
CA LEU A 45 -14.54 23.69 -5.29
C LEU A 45 -15.32 23.44 -6.58
N ARG A 46 -16.14 22.39 -6.64
CA ARG A 46 -16.98 22.09 -7.81
C ARG A 46 -18.13 23.08 -7.98
N GLU A 47 -18.78 23.47 -6.89
CA GLU A 47 -19.81 24.51 -6.87
C GLU A 47 -19.26 25.86 -7.37
N SER A 48 -17.98 26.15 -7.11
CA SER A 48 -17.28 27.32 -7.65
C SER A 48 -16.83 27.18 -9.12
N GLY A 49 -17.25 26.12 -9.83
CA GLY A 49 -16.93 25.86 -11.23
C GLY A 49 -15.52 25.29 -11.47
N ARG A 50 -14.81 24.85 -10.43
CA ARG A 50 -13.48 24.26 -10.60
C ARG A 50 -13.58 22.79 -11.03
N CYS A 51 -12.74 22.40 -11.99
CA CYS A 51 -12.50 20.98 -12.29
C CYS A 51 -11.70 20.36 -11.13
N VAL A 52 -12.26 19.34 -10.48
CA VAL A 52 -11.62 18.68 -9.34
C VAL A 52 -11.40 17.21 -9.65
N VAL A 53 -10.15 16.76 -9.49
CA VAL A 53 -9.70 15.36 -9.61
C VAL A 53 -9.37 14.83 -8.22
N VAL A 54 -9.97 13.69 -7.85
CA VAL A 54 -9.77 13.07 -6.52
C VAL A 54 -8.98 11.78 -6.69
N LEU A 55 -7.88 11.65 -5.96
CA LEU A 55 -6.92 10.57 -6.11
C LEU A 55 -6.59 9.91 -4.77
N ALA A 56 -6.26 8.61 -4.82
CA ALA A 56 -5.65 7.87 -3.71
C ALA A 56 -4.58 6.90 -4.24
N PRO A 57 -3.59 6.48 -3.42
CA PRO A 57 -2.56 5.53 -3.84
C PRO A 57 -3.10 4.14 -4.17
N GLN A 58 -4.07 3.64 -3.40
CA GLN A 58 -4.54 2.27 -3.46
C GLN A 58 -6.01 2.17 -3.92
N ARG A 59 -6.35 1.08 -4.61
CA ARG A 59 -7.73 0.88 -5.08
C ARG A 59 -8.73 0.77 -3.93
N GLN A 60 -8.38 0.14 -2.81
CA GLN A 60 -9.28 0.05 -1.66
C GLN A 60 -9.66 1.45 -1.13
N GLN A 61 -8.69 2.35 -1.04
CA GLN A 61 -8.93 3.74 -0.63
C GLN A 61 -9.87 4.48 -1.59
N VAL A 62 -9.72 4.22 -2.90
CA VAL A 62 -10.66 4.74 -3.91
C VAL A 62 -12.09 4.25 -3.64
N VAL A 63 -12.28 2.96 -3.35
CA VAL A 63 -13.60 2.41 -2.99
C VAL A 63 -14.14 3.06 -1.71
N ASP A 64 -13.28 3.28 -0.71
CA ASP A 64 -13.68 3.92 0.55
C ASP A 64 -14.07 5.39 0.32
N MET A 65 -13.39 6.10 -0.58
CA MET A 65 -13.75 7.46 -1.01
C MET A 65 -15.07 7.50 -1.78
N GLU A 66 -15.32 6.54 -2.68
CA GLU A 66 -16.62 6.38 -3.38
C GLU A 66 -17.77 6.22 -2.37
N LYS A 67 -17.59 5.33 -1.37
CA LYS A 67 -18.55 5.11 -0.28
C LYS A 67 -18.73 6.36 0.60
N ALA A 68 -17.70 7.17 0.77
CA ALA A 68 -17.75 8.43 1.49
C ALA A 68 -18.39 9.58 0.69
N GLY A 69 -18.82 9.32 -0.56
CA GLY A 69 -19.51 10.29 -1.41
C GLY A 69 -18.58 11.22 -2.20
N LEU A 70 -17.29 10.91 -2.31
CA LEU A 70 -16.37 11.68 -3.15
C LEU A 70 -16.59 11.33 -4.64
N PRO A 71 -16.63 12.32 -5.53
CA PRO A 71 -17.00 12.10 -6.92
C PRO A 71 -15.86 11.48 -7.73
N SER A 72 -16.12 10.34 -8.35
CA SER A 72 -15.26 9.68 -9.36
C SER A 72 -13.78 9.58 -8.96
N PRO A 73 -13.44 9.11 -7.75
CA PRO A 73 -12.05 9.01 -7.34
C PRO A 73 -11.31 7.97 -8.19
N SER A 74 -9.99 8.15 -8.35
CA SER A 74 -9.13 7.24 -9.10
C SER A 74 -7.82 6.96 -8.37
N THR A 75 -7.11 5.91 -8.78
CA THR A 75 -5.76 5.72 -8.26
C THR A 75 -4.78 6.67 -8.96
N VAL A 76 -3.75 7.13 -8.23
CA VAL A 76 -2.69 7.99 -8.79
C VAL A 76 -2.04 7.33 -10.00
N ALA A 77 -1.78 6.02 -9.94
CA ALA A 77 -1.21 5.26 -11.06
C ALA A 77 -2.11 5.28 -12.31
N ASN A 78 -3.43 5.07 -12.14
CA ASN A 78 -4.37 5.10 -13.26
C ASN A 78 -4.53 6.51 -13.84
N PHE A 79 -4.52 7.53 -12.99
CA PHE A 79 -4.59 8.93 -13.40
C PHE A 79 -3.37 9.32 -14.25
N LEU A 80 -2.17 8.99 -13.80
CA LEU A 80 -0.93 9.27 -14.54
C LEU A 80 -0.86 8.49 -15.86
N LEU A 81 -1.41 7.28 -15.90
CA LEU A 81 -1.47 6.49 -17.13
C LEU A 81 -2.41 7.10 -18.19
N LYS A 82 -3.55 7.68 -17.76
CA LYS A 82 -4.48 8.34 -18.67
C LYS A 82 -3.93 9.66 -19.21
N GLY A 83 -3.19 10.39 -18.39
CA GLY A 83 -2.57 11.64 -18.79
C GLY A 83 -3.57 12.77 -19.09
N GLU A 84 -4.76 12.76 -18.49
CA GLU A 84 -5.83 13.74 -18.72
C GLU A 84 -6.00 14.63 -17.49
N LEU A 85 -5.78 15.93 -17.64
CA LEU A 85 -5.99 16.94 -16.61
C LEU A 85 -6.36 18.28 -17.25
N ALA A 86 -7.48 18.86 -16.87
CA ALA A 86 -7.87 20.19 -17.35
C ALA A 86 -6.93 21.27 -16.80
N THR A 87 -6.62 22.27 -17.61
CA THR A 87 -5.80 23.42 -17.20
C THR A 87 -6.47 24.16 -16.04
N GLY A 88 -5.70 24.46 -15.00
CA GLY A 88 -6.20 25.15 -13.79
C GLY A 88 -7.04 24.26 -12.85
N ALA A 89 -7.08 22.94 -13.07
CA ALA A 89 -7.80 21.99 -12.20
C ALA A 89 -7.20 21.96 -10.79
N VAL A 90 -7.99 21.42 -9.84
CA VAL A 90 -7.53 21.10 -8.49
C VAL A 90 -7.42 19.58 -8.35
N VAL A 91 -6.24 19.09 -8.00
CA VAL A 91 -5.97 17.67 -7.74
C VAL A 91 -5.92 17.46 -6.23
N VAL A 92 -6.85 16.70 -5.71
CA VAL A 92 -6.93 16.32 -4.28
C VAL A 92 -6.44 14.89 -4.14
N VAL A 93 -5.39 14.68 -3.36
CA VAL A 93 -4.79 13.36 -3.12
C VAL A 93 -4.93 13.00 -1.66
N ASP A 94 -5.70 11.97 -1.34
CA ASP A 94 -5.76 11.44 0.02
C ASP A 94 -4.72 10.33 0.23
N GLU A 95 -4.31 10.10 1.48
CA GLU A 95 -3.25 9.16 1.88
C GLU A 95 -1.93 9.37 1.09
N ALA A 96 -1.59 10.63 0.79
CA ALA A 96 -0.42 11.01 0.00
C ALA A 96 0.92 10.54 0.59
N GLY A 97 0.97 10.20 1.89
CA GLY A 97 2.14 9.59 2.54
C GLY A 97 2.53 8.22 1.99
N GLN A 98 1.60 7.53 1.31
CA GLN A 98 1.85 6.23 0.69
C GLN A 98 2.35 6.31 -0.76
N ILE A 99 2.51 7.52 -1.31
CA ILE A 99 3.02 7.72 -2.67
C ILE A 99 4.54 7.74 -2.66
N GLY A 100 5.16 6.87 -3.46
CA GLY A 100 6.61 6.84 -3.64
C GLY A 100 7.16 8.07 -4.36
N GLY A 101 8.47 8.32 -4.20
CA GLY A 101 9.11 9.54 -4.70
C GLY A 101 8.98 9.73 -6.20
N ARG A 102 9.07 8.65 -6.99
CA ARG A 102 8.93 8.71 -8.45
C ARG A 102 7.52 9.13 -8.86
N GLN A 103 6.52 8.48 -8.31
CA GLN A 103 5.11 8.74 -8.64
C GLN A 103 4.69 10.14 -8.18
N MET A 104 5.15 10.61 -7.01
CA MET A 104 4.92 11.97 -6.54
C MET A 104 5.55 13.01 -7.49
N LEU A 105 6.77 12.75 -7.97
CA LEU A 105 7.45 13.62 -8.91
C LEU A 105 6.69 13.73 -10.25
N GLU A 106 6.23 12.60 -10.79
CA GLU A 106 5.44 12.56 -12.02
C GLU A 106 4.11 13.32 -11.86
N LEU A 107 3.42 13.13 -10.74
CA LEU A 107 2.18 13.84 -10.41
C LEU A 107 2.38 15.37 -10.34
N LEU A 108 3.40 15.82 -9.61
CA LEU A 108 3.67 17.23 -9.43
C LEU A 108 4.14 17.90 -10.76
N ARG A 109 4.88 17.19 -11.60
CA ARG A 109 5.27 17.67 -12.94
C ARG A 109 4.04 17.85 -13.83
N PHE A 110 3.21 16.83 -13.89
CA PHE A 110 1.99 16.85 -14.69
C PHE A 110 1.03 17.96 -14.24
N ALA A 111 0.81 18.10 -12.94
CA ALA A 111 0.00 19.19 -12.39
C ALA A 111 0.56 20.58 -12.76
N ARG A 112 1.88 20.75 -12.69
CA ARG A 112 2.54 21.99 -13.09
C ARG A 112 2.35 22.32 -14.57
N GLU A 113 2.52 21.35 -15.45
CA GLU A 113 2.35 21.51 -16.90
C GLU A 113 0.94 21.99 -17.24
N GLN A 114 -0.06 21.53 -16.47
CA GLN A 114 -1.46 21.93 -16.61
C GLN A 114 -1.85 23.14 -15.75
N ASN A 115 -0.88 23.83 -15.13
CA ASN A 115 -1.15 24.93 -14.19
C ASN A 115 -2.19 24.56 -13.12
N ALA A 116 -2.23 23.29 -12.72
CA ALA A 116 -3.16 22.75 -11.73
C ALA A 116 -2.61 22.92 -10.32
N ARG A 117 -3.53 23.05 -9.36
CA ARG A 117 -3.23 23.09 -7.93
C ARG A 117 -3.30 21.68 -7.35
N VAL A 118 -2.38 21.34 -6.45
CA VAL A 118 -2.35 20.03 -5.78
C VAL A 118 -2.57 20.18 -4.27
N ILE A 119 -3.49 19.41 -3.70
CA ILE A 119 -3.72 19.32 -2.27
C ILE A 119 -3.36 17.90 -1.84
N LEU A 120 -2.28 17.76 -1.05
CA LEU A 120 -1.76 16.50 -0.55
C LEU A 120 -2.29 16.28 0.88
N SER A 121 -3.22 15.35 1.04
CA SER A 121 -3.75 14.95 2.34
C SER A 121 -3.06 13.69 2.84
N GLY A 122 -2.68 13.62 4.12
CA GLY A 122 -2.04 12.43 4.67
C GLY A 122 -1.58 12.62 6.11
N ASP A 123 -0.89 11.60 6.60
CA ASP A 123 -0.25 11.58 7.93
C ASP A 123 1.10 10.88 7.82
N THR A 124 2.18 11.65 7.91
CA THR A 124 3.56 11.15 7.80
C THR A 124 4.01 10.30 9.01
N ARG A 125 3.19 10.18 10.04
CA ARG A 125 3.44 9.31 11.21
C ARG A 125 2.86 7.90 11.04
N GLN A 126 2.05 7.68 10.01
CA GLN A 126 1.56 6.36 9.62
C GLN A 126 2.61 5.65 8.74
N HIS A 127 2.25 4.49 8.17
CA HIS A 127 3.13 3.82 7.22
C HIS A 127 3.44 4.71 6.02
N GLY A 128 4.71 4.82 5.68
CA GLY A 128 5.19 5.48 4.48
C GLY A 128 4.96 4.65 3.21
N ALA A 129 5.45 5.15 2.09
CA ALA A 129 5.39 4.45 0.82
C ALA A 129 6.17 3.13 0.86
N VAL A 130 5.64 2.08 0.22
CA VAL A 130 6.38 0.81 0.04
C VAL A 130 7.57 1.03 -0.90
N GLU A 131 7.40 1.87 -1.92
CA GLU A 131 8.48 2.29 -2.81
C GLU A 131 9.51 3.17 -2.09
N ALA A 132 10.67 3.34 -2.70
CA ALA A 132 11.72 4.21 -2.18
C ALA A 132 11.28 5.67 -2.07
N SER A 133 11.69 6.34 -0.98
CA SER A 133 11.44 7.75 -0.67
C SER A 133 10.06 8.05 -0.07
N ASP A 134 10.08 8.65 1.12
CA ASP A 134 8.89 9.21 1.79
C ASP A 134 8.66 10.64 1.28
N ALA A 135 8.05 10.76 0.09
CA ALA A 135 7.93 12.02 -0.64
C ALA A 135 7.16 13.11 0.13
N LEU A 136 6.03 12.74 0.78
CA LEU A 136 5.26 13.70 1.58
C LEU A 136 6.08 14.23 2.77
N LEU A 137 6.81 13.36 3.46
CA LEU A 137 7.70 13.75 4.56
C LEU A 137 8.82 14.69 4.07
N ALA A 138 9.37 14.42 2.88
CA ALA A 138 10.37 15.30 2.25
C ALA A 138 9.78 16.69 1.94
N ILE A 139 8.54 16.75 1.43
CA ILE A 139 7.83 18.00 1.19
C ILE A 139 7.61 18.75 2.51
N GLU A 140 7.10 18.10 3.55
CA GLU A 140 6.86 18.74 4.85
C GLU A 140 8.15 19.31 5.46
N ARG A 141 9.26 18.57 5.42
CA ARG A 141 10.52 19.00 6.06
C ARG A 141 11.29 20.05 5.27
N HIS A 142 11.30 19.94 3.94
CA HIS A 142 12.26 20.67 3.11
C HIS A 142 11.67 21.70 2.14
N SER A 143 10.32 21.74 1.96
CA SER A 143 9.71 22.69 1.01
C SER A 143 9.37 24.06 1.59
N GLY A 144 9.26 24.18 2.91
CA GLY A 144 8.76 25.39 3.59
C GLY A 144 7.23 25.57 3.50
N VAL A 145 6.49 24.64 2.89
CA VAL A 145 5.02 24.63 2.93
C VAL A 145 4.56 24.34 4.36
N LYS A 146 3.74 25.23 4.91
CA LYS A 146 3.10 25.00 6.20
C LYS A 146 1.87 24.13 5.98
N PRO A 147 1.74 22.97 6.65
CA PRO A 147 0.55 22.16 6.55
C PRO A 147 -0.65 22.84 7.23
N VAL A 148 -1.84 22.64 6.65
CA VAL A 148 -3.10 22.83 7.37
C VAL A 148 -3.33 21.57 8.19
N GLU A 149 -3.64 21.69 9.50
CA GLU A 149 -3.62 20.54 10.40
C GLU A 149 -4.95 20.31 11.11
N LEU A 150 -5.28 19.02 11.34
CA LEU A 150 -6.30 18.57 12.28
C LEU A 150 -5.63 17.78 13.40
N HIS A 151 -5.90 18.19 14.64
CA HIS A 151 -5.30 17.57 15.82
C HIS A 151 -6.29 16.70 16.60
N ARG A 152 -7.57 17.10 16.67
CA ARG A 152 -8.57 16.43 17.48
C ARG A 152 -8.95 15.07 16.90
N ILE A 153 -8.69 14.01 17.65
CA ILE A 153 -9.11 12.65 17.30
C ILE A 153 -10.60 12.48 17.65
N ARG A 154 -11.36 11.96 16.69
CA ARG A 154 -12.83 11.78 16.77
C ARG A 154 -13.25 10.32 16.76
N ARG A 155 -12.37 9.44 16.23
CA ARG A 155 -12.68 8.00 16.07
C ARG A 155 -12.99 7.34 17.40
N GLN A 156 -12.20 7.63 18.43
CA GLN A 156 -12.43 7.16 19.79
C GLN A 156 -13.42 8.10 20.49
N ASP A 157 -14.71 7.96 20.15
CA ASP A 157 -15.75 8.81 20.72
C ASP A 157 -16.32 8.18 22.01
N PRO A 158 -16.23 8.86 23.17
CA PRO A 158 -16.82 8.38 24.41
C PRO A 158 -18.34 8.13 24.33
N ALA A 159 -19.04 8.83 23.43
CA ALA A 159 -20.47 8.60 23.21
C ALA A 159 -20.81 7.19 22.72
N LEU A 160 -19.82 6.44 22.21
CA LEU A 160 -19.96 5.03 21.82
C LEU A 160 -20.01 4.07 23.01
N GLY A 161 -19.65 4.52 24.21
CA GLY A 161 -19.70 3.72 25.44
C GLY A 161 -21.13 3.49 25.92
N ARG A 162 -21.45 2.25 26.28
CA ARG A 162 -22.78 1.83 26.77
C ARG A 162 -23.06 2.34 28.17
N ASP A 163 -22.03 2.45 28.98
CA ASP A 163 -22.05 2.92 30.36
C ASP A 163 -20.90 3.90 30.64
N ASP A 164 -20.86 4.47 31.82
CA ASP A 164 -19.85 5.47 32.16
C ASP A 164 -18.45 4.88 32.27
N GLU A 165 -18.32 3.62 32.71
CA GLU A 165 -17.04 2.91 32.78
C GLU A 165 -16.44 2.73 31.39
N GLU A 166 -17.25 2.30 30.41
CA GLU A 166 -16.81 2.16 29.03
C GLU A 166 -16.48 3.52 28.40
N ARG A 167 -17.25 4.58 28.69
CA ARG A 167 -16.97 5.95 28.27
C ARG A 167 -15.62 6.43 28.79
N ASP A 168 -15.30 6.15 30.06
CA ASP A 168 -14.01 6.50 30.66
C ASP A 168 -12.86 5.70 30.06
N ARG A 169 -13.07 4.41 29.79
CA ARG A 169 -12.10 3.58 29.05
C ARG A 169 -11.83 4.13 27.65
N ILE A 170 -12.85 4.54 26.91
CA ILE A 170 -12.69 5.16 25.59
C ILE A 170 -11.94 6.49 25.69
N ARG A 171 -12.21 7.32 26.70
CA ARG A 171 -11.46 8.57 26.96
C ARG A 171 -9.98 8.30 27.22
N ALA A 172 -9.67 7.31 28.07
CA ALA A 172 -8.30 6.91 28.36
C ALA A 172 -7.59 6.34 27.11
N TYR A 173 -8.29 5.52 26.35
CA TYR A 173 -7.79 4.99 25.07
C TYR A 173 -7.51 6.10 24.06
N ARG A 174 -8.41 7.09 23.89
CA ARG A 174 -8.16 8.27 23.06
C ARG A 174 -6.87 8.96 23.43
N LYS A 175 -6.62 9.21 24.75
CA LYS A 175 -5.38 9.84 25.22
C LYS A 175 -4.12 9.05 24.86
N ALA A 176 -4.20 7.71 24.85
CA ALA A 176 -3.08 6.87 24.41
C ALA A 176 -2.82 7.02 22.89
N VAL A 177 -3.87 7.10 22.08
CA VAL A 177 -3.76 7.33 20.63
C VAL A 177 -3.24 8.76 20.35
N GLU A 178 -3.69 9.77 21.09
CA GLU A 178 -3.19 11.15 21.00
C GLU A 178 -1.71 11.25 21.35
N SER A 179 -1.24 10.53 22.39
CA SER A 179 0.19 10.47 22.74
C SER A 179 1.01 9.87 21.58
N ALA A 180 0.55 8.78 20.96
CA ALA A 180 1.22 8.19 19.80
C ALA A 180 1.21 9.15 18.59
N ALA A 181 0.07 9.80 18.32
CA ALA A 181 -0.06 10.80 17.27
C ALA A 181 0.87 12.00 17.48
N ALA A 182 1.19 12.35 18.72
CA ALA A 182 2.16 13.38 19.07
C ALA A 182 3.63 12.90 19.03
N GLY A 183 3.88 11.62 18.67
CA GLY A 183 5.22 11.01 18.68
C GLY A 183 5.71 10.57 20.06
N LYS A 184 4.87 10.69 21.10
CA LYS A 184 5.18 10.26 22.48
C LYS A 184 4.81 8.78 22.68
N VAL A 185 5.46 7.90 21.91
CA VAL A 185 5.04 6.49 21.81
C VAL A 185 5.23 5.73 23.13
N GLY A 186 6.30 6.01 23.87
CA GLY A 186 6.50 5.41 25.21
C GLY A 186 5.41 5.80 26.20
N GLU A 187 4.91 7.05 26.15
CA GLU A 187 3.77 7.50 26.95
C GLU A 187 2.47 6.79 26.51
N SER A 188 2.27 6.64 25.20
CA SER A 188 1.15 5.88 24.64
C SER A 188 1.10 4.45 25.17
N PHE A 189 2.25 3.74 25.12
CA PHE A 189 2.38 2.39 25.65
C PHE A 189 2.03 2.34 27.15
N GLY A 190 2.64 3.22 27.96
CA GLY A 190 2.38 3.27 29.40
C GLY A 190 0.93 3.54 29.77
N ARG A 191 0.21 4.34 28.97
CA ARG A 191 -1.23 4.56 29.15
C ARG A 191 -2.04 3.30 28.87
N LEU A 192 -1.74 2.57 27.78
CA LEU A 192 -2.43 1.32 27.45
C LEU A 192 -2.12 0.22 28.47
N ASP A 193 -0.89 0.14 28.97
CA ASP A 193 -0.53 -0.84 30.00
C ASP A 193 -1.24 -0.57 31.32
N LYS A 194 -1.31 0.70 31.78
CA LYS A 194 -2.08 1.11 32.97
C LYS A 194 -3.58 0.81 32.86
N MET A 195 -4.13 0.82 31.64
CA MET A 195 -5.52 0.43 31.37
C MET A 195 -5.72 -1.10 31.38
N GLY A 196 -4.68 -1.91 31.57
CA GLY A 196 -4.73 -3.36 31.45
C GLY A 196 -4.94 -3.85 30.01
N ALA A 197 -4.72 -2.98 29.02
CA ALA A 197 -4.86 -3.35 27.62
C ALA A 197 -3.67 -4.19 27.10
N VAL A 198 -2.51 -4.12 27.76
CA VAL A 198 -1.32 -4.92 27.43
C VAL A 198 -1.28 -6.16 28.34
N VAL A 199 -1.47 -7.31 27.73
CA VAL A 199 -1.57 -8.62 28.41
C VAL A 199 -0.30 -9.42 28.14
N ALA A 200 0.42 -9.79 29.19
CA ALA A 200 1.54 -10.73 29.07
C ALA A 200 1.02 -12.16 28.90
N CYS A 201 1.51 -12.86 27.88
CA CYS A 201 1.19 -14.28 27.65
C CYS A 201 2.28 -14.92 26.80
N GLY A 202 2.54 -16.23 27.04
CA GLY A 202 3.49 -16.98 26.20
C GLY A 202 3.07 -17.05 24.74
N LEU A 203 4.03 -17.19 23.83
CA LEU A 203 3.76 -17.31 22.38
C LEU A 203 2.89 -18.55 22.07
N ALA A 204 2.98 -19.61 22.86
CA ALA A 204 2.17 -20.81 22.69
C ALA A 204 0.68 -20.53 22.91
N ASP A 205 0.34 -19.75 23.95
CA ASP A 205 -1.03 -19.48 24.37
C ASP A 205 -1.64 -18.27 23.65
N GLN A 206 -0.81 -17.48 22.98
CA GLN A 206 -1.21 -16.20 22.43
C GLN A 206 -2.33 -16.31 21.40
N ALA A 207 -2.22 -17.28 20.47
CA ALA A 207 -3.23 -17.46 19.43
C ALA A 207 -4.57 -17.91 20.01
N GLU A 208 -4.56 -18.72 21.07
CA GLU A 208 -5.75 -19.17 21.78
C GLU A 208 -6.44 -18.02 22.51
N ARG A 209 -5.68 -17.24 23.29
CA ARG A 209 -6.23 -16.06 23.99
C ARG A 209 -6.79 -15.01 23.04
N LEU A 210 -6.14 -14.81 21.88
CA LEU A 210 -6.65 -13.93 20.83
C LEU A 210 -7.96 -14.45 20.23
N ALA A 211 -8.05 -15.76 20.02
CA ALA A 211 -9.27 -16.40 19.51
C ALA A 211 -10.42 -16.29 20.51
N ASP A 212 -10.17 -16.54 21.79
CA ASP A 212 -11.17 -16.39 22.85
C ASP A 212 -11.70 -14.95 22.95
N GLU A 213 -10.82 -13.96 22.94
CA GLU A 213 -11.21 -12.54 22.97
C GLU A 213 -12.00 -12.17 21.71
N TYR A 214 -11.55 -12.65 20.53
CA TYR A 214 -12.26 -12.42 19.27
C TYR A 214 -13.67 -13.03 19.30
N LEU A 215 -13.81 -14.24 19.82
CA LEU A 215 -15.07 -14.93 19.99
C LEU A 215 -16.03 -14.16 20.92
N GLN A 216 -15.55 -13.74 22.09
CA GLN A 216 -16.34 -12.95 23.05
C GLN A 216 -16.84 -11.63 22.42
N LEU A 217 -16.03 -10.97 21.61
CA LEU A 217 -16.43 -9.75 20.90
C LEU A 217 -17.49 -10.07 19.83
N THR A 218 -17.31 -11.17 19.10
CA THR A 218 -18.27 -11.62 18.07
C THR A 218 -19.62 -11.97 18.67
N GLU A 219 -19.67 -12.71 19.79
CA GLU A 219 -20.91 -13.04 20.51
C GLU A 219 -21.67 -11.80 21.01
N ARG A 220 -20.97 -10.68 21.22
CA ARG A 220 -21.56 -9.39 21.62
C ARG A 220 -21.90 -8.48 20.44
N ASP A 221 -21.80 -8.98 19.22
CA ASP A 221 -21.95 -8.18 17.96
C ASP A 221 -21.03 -6.95 17.91
N VAL A 222 -19.80 -7.10 18.39
CA VAL A 222 -18.78 -6.07 18.41
C VAL A 222 -17.75 -6.35 17.33
N SER A 223 -17.57 -5.39 16.42
CA SER A 223 -16.63 -5.55 15.32
C SER A 223 -15.17 -5.59 15.79
N ALA A 224 -14.43 -6.61 15.38
CA ALA A 224 -13.03 -6.77 15.73
C ALA A 224 -12.15 -7.12 14.53
N VAL A 225 -10.86 -6.80 14.63
CA VAL A 225 -9.82 -7.26 13.72
C VAL A 225 -8.58 -7.63 14.53
N VAL A 226 -7.97 -8.77 14.20
CA VAL A 226 -6.67 -9.11 14.77
C VAL A 226 -5.59 -8.52 13.85
N VAL A 227 -4.63 -7.81 14.45
CA VAL A 227 -3.44 -7.31 13.76
C VAL A 227 -2.24 -8.09 14.24
N SER A 228 -1.51 -8.72 13.32
CA SER A 228 -0.31 -9.49 13.61
C SER A 228 0.89 -8.89 12.85
N GLN A 229 2.08 -9.19 13.33
CA GLN A 229 3.31 -8.57 12.81
C GLN A 229 3.85 -9.28 11.57
N THR A 230 3.67 -10.60 11.48
CA THR A 230 4.20 -11.42 10.40
C THR A 230 3.09 -12.26 9.74
N TRP A 231 3.30 -12.68 8.51
CA TRP A 231 2.37 -13.57 7.81
C TRP A 231 2.22 -14.94 8.51
N ALA A 232 3.30 -15.46 9.09
CA ALA A 232 3.24 -16.71 9.85
C ALA A 232 2.28 -16.61 11.04
N GLU A 233 2.31 -15.49 11.76
CA GLU A 233 1.35 -15.21 12.85
C GLU A 233 -0.07 -15.00 12.32
N VAL A 234 -0.22 -14.25 11.24
CA VAL A 234 -1.54 -14.05 10.59
C VAL A 234 -2.18 -15.39 10.27
N HIS A 235 -1.44 -16.32 9.68
CA HIS A 235 -1.96 -17.67 9.37
C HIS A 235 -2.34 -18.45 10.63
N ARG A 236 -1.44 -18.49 11.63
CA ARG A 236 -1.69 -19.20 12.90
C ARG A 236 -2.92 -18.66 13.63
N VAL A 237 -3.05 -17.34 13.73
CA VAL A 237 -4.19 -16.70 14.41
C VAL A 237 -5.48 -16.90 13.61
N ASN A 238 -5.43 -16.78 12.28
CA ASN A 238 -6.59 -17.03 11.42
C ASN A 238 -7.15 -18.45 11.62
N SER A 239 -6.26 -19.47 11.65
CA SER A 239 -6.68 -20.86 11.90
C SER A 239 -7.35 -20.98 13.25
N ARG A 240 -6.70 -20.50 14.32
CA ARG A 240 -7.23 -20.67 15.69
C ARG A 240 -8.55 -19.91 15.91
N VAL A 241 -8.69 -18.70 15.37
CA VAL A 241 -9.95 -17.93 15.44
C VAL A 241 -11.06 -18.67 14.71
N ARG A 242 -10.77 -19.20 13.50
CA ARG A 242 -11.75 -19.97 12.73
C ARG A 242 -12.20 -21.23 13.48
N ASP A 243 -11.27 -21.98 14.07
CA ASP A 243 -11.55 -23.19 14.84
C ASP A 243 -12.47 -22.86 16.02
N ALA A 244 -12.17 -21.82 16.80
CA ALA A 244 -13.01 -21.36 17.91
C ALA A 244 -14.43 -20.97 17.46
N LEU A 245 -14.56 -20.26 16.32
CA LEU A 245 -15.88 -19.92 15.76
C LEU A 245 -16.66 -21.15 15.31
N LYS A 246 -15.98 -22.17 14.76
CA LYS A 246 -16.59 -23.46 14.38
C LYS A 246 -17.06 -24.24 15.60
N GLU A 247 -16.22 -24.36 16.61
CA GLU A 247 -16.55 -25.05 17.89
C GLU A 247 -17.80 -24.45 18.55
N LYS A 248 -18.01 -23.14 18.38
CA LYS A 248 -19.19 -22.41 18.89
C LYS A 248 -20.39 -22.41 17.95
N GLY A 249 -20.28 -23.03 16.77
CA GLY A 249 -21.37 -23.05 15.78
C GLY A 249 -21.69 -21.69 15.14
N LEU A 250 -20.77 -20.75 15.19
CA LEU A 250 -20.92 -19.41 14.57
C LEU A 250 -20.57 -19.40 13.08
N LEU A 251 -20.03 -20.49 12.56
CA LEU A 251 -19.81 -20.74 11.14
C LEU A 251 -20.66 -21.91 10.64
N GLY A 252 -20.95 -21.92 9.34
CA GLY A 252 -21.69 -23.04 8.71
C GLY A 252 -21.01 -24.39 8.98
N VAL A 253 -21.80 -25.44 9.14
CA VAL A 253 -21.30 -26.77 9.51
C VAL A 253 -20.40 -27.36 8.43
N ASN A 254 -20.81 -27.24 7.16
CA ASN A 254 -20.12 -27.85 6.03
C ASN A 254 -18.96 -26.95 5.54
N ASP A 255 -17.78 -27.54 5.51
CA ASP A 255 -16.59 -26.91 4.90
C ASP A 255 -16.43 -27.34 3.45
N THR A 256 -16.14 -26.39 2.58
CA THR A 256 -15.64 -26.65 1.25
C THR A 256 -14.16 -26.29 1.21
N VAL A 257 -13.30 -27.28 0.95
CA VAL A 257 -11.87 -27.03 0.79
C VAL A 257 -11.60 -26.49 -0.62
N VAL A 258 -10.98 -25.33 -0.69
CA VAL A 258 -10.60 -24.67 -1.95
C VAL A 258 -9.11 -24.41 -1.99
N GLN A 259 -8.51 -24.53 -3.18
CA GLN A 259 -7.11 -24.16 -3.42
C GLN A 259 -7.03 -22.64 -3.58
N ALA A 260 -6.74 -21.93 -2.51
CA ALA A 260 -6.46 -20.50 -2.53
C ALA A 260 -5.02 -20.22 -2.99
N LEU A 261 -4.75 -19.01 -3.43
CA LEU A 261 -3.44 -18.56 -3.90
C LEU A 261 -2.90 -17.48 -2.95
N ASP A 262 -1.92 -17.88 -2.14
CA ASP A 262 -1.20 -17.00 -1.22
C ASP A 262 -0.06 -16.29 -1.96
N ARG A 263 -0.15 -14.98 -2.08
CA ARG A 263 0.82 -14.18 -2.83
C ARG A 263 2.13 -14.06 -2.08
N LEU A 264 3.22 -14.42 -2.75
CA LEU A 264 4.58 -14.09 -2.31
C LEU A 264 4.89 -12.64 -2.70
N ASP A 265 5.27 -11.83 -1.70
CA ASP A 265 5.60 -10.41 -1.91
C ASP A 265 7.02 -10.25 -2.46
N LEU A 266 7.30 -10.89 -3.62
CA LEU A 266 8.60 -10.83 -4.28
C LEU A 266 8.83 -9.47 -4.93
N THR A 267 10.00 -8.90 -4.69
CA THR A 267 10.49 -7.72 -5.40
C THR A 267 10.73 -8.03 -6.88
N THR A 268 10.78 -7.00 -7.73
CA THR A 268 11.10 -7.17 -9.17
C THR A 268 12.46 -7.84 -9.37
N ALA A 269 13.43 -7.62 -8.48
CA ALA A 269 14.73 -8.29 -8.52
C ALA A 269 14.61 -9.79 -8.22
N GLN A 270 13.87 -10.16 -7.17
CA GLN A 270 13.63 -11.55 -6.78
C GLN A 270 12.87 -12.32 -7.86
N LYS A 271 11.91 -11.68 -8.55
CA LYS A 271 11.20 -12.31 -9.67
C LYS A 271 12.10 -12.65 -10.87
N ARG A 272 13.33 -12.17 -10.91
CA ARG A 272 14.35 -12.51 -11.95
C ARG A 272 15.27 -13.65 -11.55
N ASP A 273 15.01 -14.26 -10.42
CA ASP A 273 15.86 -15.29 -9.85
C ASP A 273 15.01 -16.50 -9.49
N GLU A 274 15.27 -17.61 -10.15
CA GLU A 274 14.51 -18.86 -10.03
C GLU A 274 14.48 -19.40 -8.58
N ARG A 275 15.53 -19.12 -7.79
CA ARG A 275 15.61 -19.53 -6.38
C ARG A 275 14.48 -19.00 -5.50
N PHE A 276 13.80 -17.94 -5.93
CA PHE A 276 12.64 -17.36 -5.23
C PHE A 276 11.30 -17.94 -5.70
N TYR A 277 11.29 -18.92 -6.59
CA TYR A 277 10.09 -19.62 -7.02
C TYR A 277 10.06 -21.01 -6.40
N PRO A 278 9.23 -21.24 -5.37
CA PRO A 278 8.97 -22.58 -4.86
C PRO A 278 8.46 -23.50 -5.99
N GLU A 279 8.64 -24.81 -5.83
CA GLU A 279 8.31 -25.82 -6.85
C GLU A 279 6.84 -25.75 -7.29
N ASP A 280 5.94 -25.51 -6.31
CA ASP A 280 4.49 -25.40 -6.55
C ASP A 280 4.03 -23.98 -6.88
N ALA A 281 4.93 -23.04 -7.13
CA ALA A 281 4.57 -21.65 -7.36
C ALA A 281 3.72 -21.49 -8.63
N VAL A 282 2.64 -20.72 -8.47
CA VAL A 282 1.75 -20.33 -9.57
C VAL A 282 1.98 -18.86 -9.88
N VAL A 283 2.24 -18.56 -11.15
CA VAL A 283 2.34 -17.19 -11.66
C VAL A 283 0.96 -16.72 -12.11
N VAL A 284 0.47 -15.65 -11.51
CA VAL A 284 -0.84 -15.04 -11.83
C VAL A 284 -0.61 -13.74 -12.59
N PHE A 285 -1.27 -13.57 -13.73
CA PHE A 285 -1.22 -12.33 -14.52
C PHE A 285 -2.22 -11.33 -13.97
N ASN A 286 -1.75 -10.22 -13.41
CA ASN A 286 -2.61 -9.16 -12.87
C ASN A 286 -3.13 -8.22 -13.96
N GLN A 287 -2.42 -8.13 -15.09
CA GLN A 287 -2.75 -7.32 -16.25
C GLN A 287 -2.49 -8.13 -17.53
N LYS A 288 -3.14 -7.72 -18.62
CA LYS A 288 -2.92 -8.34 -19.93
C LYS A 288 -1.46 -8.23 -20.36
N ILE A 289 -0.86 -9.35 -20.69
CA ILE A 289 0.50 -9.45 -21.26
C ILE A 289 0.43 -10.39 -22.46
N ARG A 290 0.55 -9.84 -23.67
CA ARG A 290 0.37 -10.58 -24.93
C ARG A 290 -0.96 -11.33 -24.95
N GLN A 291 -0.93 -12.68 -25.01
CA GLN A 291 -2.12 -13.55 -25.03
C GLN A 291 -2.63 -13.95 -23.63
N ALA A 292 -1.88 -13.62 -22.57
CA ALA A 292 -2.31 -13.91 -21.20
C ALA A 292 -3.23 -12.78 -20.70
N GLU A 293 -4.48 -13.11 -20.44
CA GLU A 293 -5.48 -12.20 -19.90
C GLU A 293 -5.32 -12.03 -18.36
N PRO A 294 -5.84 -10.95 -17.76
CA PRO A 294 -5.85 -10.78 -16.32
C PRO A 294 -6.52 -11.96 -15.62
N GLY A 295 -5.84 -12.55 -14.64
CA GLY A 295 -6.28 -13.75 -13.94
C GLY A 295 -5.79 -15.07 -14.55
N ALA A 296 -5.16 -15.06 -15.72
CA ALA A 296 -4.50 -16.25 -16.25
C ALA A 296 -3.44 -16.75 -15.25
N LYS A 297 -3.35 -18.08 -15.13
CA LYS A 297 -2.45 -18.77 -14.22
C LYS A 297 -1.48 -19.61 -15.03
N GLY A 298 -0.23 -19.68 -14.58
CA GLY A 298 0.78 -20.49 -15.24
C GLY A 298 1.87 -20.93 -14.27
N LYS A 299 2.76 -21.82 -14.74
CA LYS A 299 3.94 -22.24 -14.00
C LYS A 299 5.19 -21.56 -14.55
N LEU A 300 6.19 -21.35 -13.69
CA LEU A 300 7.50 -20.90 -14.14
C LEU A 300 8.10 -21.98 -15.08
N ALA A 301 8.46 -21.59 -16.29
CA ALA A 301 9.17 -22.44 -17.23
C ALA A 301 10.67 -22.12 -17.30
N GLY A 302 11.09 -20.96 -16.80
CA GLY A 302 12.48 -20.56 -16.68
C GLY A 302 12.70 -19.06 -16.64
N ILE A 303 13.92 -18.67 -16.33
CA ILE A 303 14.37 -17.27 -16.36
C ILE A 303 15.27 -17.06 -17.57
N VAL A 304 14.93 -16.12 -18.42
CA VAL A 304 15.69 -15.76 -19.62
C VAL A 304 16.19 -14.32 -19.55
N LYS A 305 17.19 -13.96 -20.35
CA LYS A 305 17.76 -12.60 -20.37
C LYS A 305 16.68 -11.52 -20.59
N ALA A 306 15.65 -11.81 -21.36
CA ALA A 306 14.55 -10.89 -21.67
C ALA A 306 13.52 -10.76 -20.53
N GLY A 307 13.44 -11.73 -19.62
CA GLY A 307 12.45 -11.76 -18.55
C GLY A 307 12.17 -13.16 -18.01
N VAL A 308 10.93 -13.37 -17.58
CA VAL A 308 10.44 -14.62 -17.00
C VAL A 308 9.59 -15.35 -18.04
N LEU A 309 9.88 -16.62 -18.27
CA LEU A 309 9.11 -17.49 -19.14
C LEU A 309 8.08 -18.26 -18.30
N VAL A 310 6.82 -18.11 -18.65
CA VAL A 310 5.68 -18.71 -17.92
C VAL A 310 4.90 -19.61 -18.90
N GLU A 311 4.63 -20.83 -18.51
CA GLU A 311 3.75 -21.73 -19.22
C GLU A 311 2.30 -21.51 -18.81
N VAL A 312 1.44 -21.15 -19.76
CA VAL A 312 0.01 -20.87 -19.55
C VAL A 312 -0.80 -21.72 -20.54
N GLY A 313 -1.51 -22.72 -20.04
CA GLY A 313 -2.35 -23.59 -20.90
C GLY A 313 -1.57 -24.25 -22.05
N GLY A 314 -0.39 -24.76 -21.79
CA GLY A 314 0.49 -25.42 -22.79
C GLY A 314 1.20 -24.45 -23.75
N ARG A 315 1.13 -23.13 -23.49
CA ARG A 315 1.84 -22.09 -24.28
C ARG A 315 2.81 -21.31 -23.41
N PHE A 316 3.93 -20.92 -24.00
CA PHE A 316 4.94 -20.12 -23.30
C PHE A 316 4.71 -18.61 -23.52
N VAL A 317 4.61 -17.89 -22.43
CA VAL A 317 4.48 -16.42 -22.41
C VAL A 317 5.71 -15.82 -21.76
N THR A 318 6.46 -14.99 -22.50
CA THR A 318 7.60 -14.24 -21.94
C THR A 318 7.10 -12.94 -21.32
N VAL A 319 7.25 -12.83 -20.01
CA VAL A 319 7.02 -11.58 -19.26
C VAL A 319 8.32 -10.80 -19.20
N SER A 320 8.39 -9.69 -19.93
CA SER A 320 9.61 -8.89 -19.99
C SER A 320 9.99 -8.32 -18.63
N ASN A 321 11.29 -8.04 -18.42
CA ASN A 321 11.80 -7.44 -17.17
C ASN A 321 11.13 -6.13 -16.77
N LYS A 322 10.52 -5.39 -17.72
CA LYS A 322 9.79 -4.14 -17.48
C LYS A 322 8.33 -4.35 -17.05
N MET A 323 7.82 -5.59 -17.15
CA MET A 323 6.42 -5.94 -16.88
C MET A 323 6.28 -6.92 -15.71
N LEU A 324 7.33 -7.14 -14.91
CA LEU A 324 7.31 -8.06 -13.77
C LEU A 324 6.41 -7.59 -12.62
N ASP A 325 6.05 -6.32 -12.59
CA ASP A 325 5.03 -5.74 -11.72
C ASP A 325 3.61 -6.22 -12.07
N ARG A 326 3.39 -6.65 -13.32
CA ARG A 326 2.10 -7.13 -13.84
C ARG A 326 1.79 -8.58 -13.52
N ILE A 327 2.71 -9.29 -12.89
CA ILE A 327 2.52 -10.65 -12.43
C ILE A 327 2.70 -10.77 -10.93
N SER A 328 2.00 -11.72 -10.31
CA SER A 328 2.20 -12.17 -8.94
C SER A 328 2.70 -13.61 -8.95
N VAL A 329 3.60 -13.93 -8.03
CA VAL A 329 4.00 -15.30 -7.73
C VAL A 329 3.23 -15.71 -6.48
N CYS A 330 2.53 -16.83 -6.54
CA CYS A 330 1.65 -17.30 -5.47
C CYS A 330 1.95 -18.75 -5.10
N LEU A 331 1.71 -19.11 -3.85
CA LEU A 331 1.72 -20.51 -3.40
C LEU A 331 0.28 -21.00 -3.27
N PRO A 332 -0.07 -22.17 -3.81
CA PRO A 332 -1.34 -22.82 -3.52
C PRO A 332 -1.43 -23.17 -2.02
N ARG A 333 -2.57 -22.86 -1.43
CA ARG A 333 -2.91 -23.25 -0.04
C ARG A 333 -4.31 -23.80 0.00
N GLU A 334 -4.49 -24.87 0.71
CA GLU A 334 -5.81 -25.34 1.05
C GLU A 334 -6.44 -24.43 2.10
N VAL A 335 -7.62 -23.92 1.79
CA VAL A 335 -8.41 -23.08 2.69
C VAL A 335 -9.81 -23.69 2.79
N ALA A 336 -10.18 -24.08 3.98
CA ALA A 336 -11.55 -24.47 4.27
C ALA A 336 -12.42 -23.22 4.33
N VAL A 337 -13.54 -23.22 3.62
CA VAL A 337 -14.48 -22.10 3.54
C VAL A 337 -15.89 -22.59 3.86
N ALA A 338 -16.58 -21.90 4.77
CA ALA A 338 -17.97 -22.14 5.14
C ALA A 338 -18.77 -20.83 5.15
N ALA A 339 -20.08 -20.91 5.25
CA ALA A 339 -20.92 -19.75 5.48
C ALA A 339 -20.51 -19.04 6.79
N GLY A 340 -20.44 -17.71 6.77
CA GLY A 340 -19.98 -16.89 7.88
C GLY A 340 -18.48 -16.64 7.92
N ASP A 341 -17.65 -17.40 7.17
CA ASP A 341 -16.21 -17.15 7.12
C ASP A 341 -15.88 -15.75 6.61
N ARG A 342 -14.82 -15.16 7.17
CA ARG A 342 -14.25 -13.91 6.67
C ARG A 342 -13.06 -14.19 5.76
N LEU A 343 -13.08 -13.61 4.57
CA LEU A 343 -11.99 -13.70 3.60
C LEU A 343 -11.32 -12.36 3.39
N HIS A 344 -10.01 -12.39 3.24
CA HIS A 344 -9.16 -11.26 2.87
C HIS A 344 -8.78 -11.38 1.40
N LEU A 345 -9.35 -10.55 0.54
CA LEU A 345 -9.08 -10.57 -0.89
C LEU A 345 -7.69 -10.02 -1.18
N LYS A 346 -6.95 -10.69 -2.08
CA LYS A 346 -5.54 -10.40 -2.37
C LYS A 346 -5.31 -9.93 -3.82
N ALA A 347 -6.39 -9.73 -4.59
CA ALA A 347 -6.30 -9.27 -5.98
C ALA A 347 -7.38 -8.26 -6.33
N ASN A 348 -7.09 -7.43 -7.35
CA ASN A 348 -8.05 -6.53 -7.96
C ASN A 348 -8.59 -7.18 -9.23
N ARG A 349 -9.87 -7.58 -9.25
CA ARG A 349 -10.49 -8.22 -10.41
C ARG A 349 -11.94 -7.79 -10.59
N LYS A 350 -12.36 -7.60 -11.84
CA LYS A 350 -13.78 -7.47 -12.17
C LYS A 350 -14.41 -8.87 -12.10
N LEU A 351 -15.51 -9.01 -11.38
CA LEU A 351 -16.21 -10.28 -11.20
C LEU A 351 -17.21 -10.50 -12.34
N ALA A 352 -17.43 -11.74 -12.74
CA ALA A 352 -18.39 -12.11 -13.75
C ALA A 352 -19.83 -11.82 -13.30
N SER A 353 -20.12 -11.96 -12.00
CA SER A 353 -21.40 -11.61 -11.37
C SER A 353 -21.70 -10.11 -11.30
N GLY A 354 -20.78 -9.26 -11.75
CA GLY A 354 -20.82 -7.81 -11.57
C GLY A 354 -20.03 -7.34 -10.36
N GLY A 355 -19.69 -6.05 -10.33
CA GLY A 355 -18.84 -5.49 -9.27
C GLY A 355 -17.37 -5.86 -9.42
N ARG A 356 -16.61 -5.66 -8.36
CA ARG A 356 -15.15 -5.92 -8.31
C ARG A 356 -14.74 -6.55 -6.99
N ALA A 357 -13.78 -7.45 -7.03
CA ALA A 357 -12.95 -7.82 -5.90
C ALA A 357 -11.81 -6.79 -5.78
N THR A 358 -11.53 -6.31 -4.58
CA THR A 358 -10.48 -5.31 -4.34
C THR A 358 -9.43 -5.88 -3.39
N ASN A 359 -8.15 -5.73 -3.75
CA ASN A 359 -7.05 -6.16 -2.88
C ASN A 359 -7.08 -5.42 -1.54
N GLY A 360 -7.01 -6.16 -0.45
CA GLY A 360 -7.11 -5.63 0.93
C GLY A 360 -8.52 -5.62 1.50
N GLU A 361 -9.55 -5.94 0.71
CA GLU A 361 -10.94 -5.99 1.16
C GLU A 361 -11.18 -7.21 2.05
N LEU A 362 -11.93 -7.01 3.15
CA LEU A 362 -12.45 -8.08 3.99
C LEU A 362 -13.92 -8.31 3.63
N VAL A 363 -14.25 -9.53 3.28
CA VAL A 363 -15.60 -9.93 2.87
C VAL A 363 -16.08 -11.11 3.71
N THR A 364 -17.39 -11.28 3.82
CA THR A 364 -18.01 -12.40 4.55
C THR A 364 -18.68 -13.33 3.56
N VAL A 365 -18.47 -14.62 3.73
CA VAL A 365 -19.05 -15.69 2.91
C VAL A 365 -20.50 -15.87 3.31
N LYS A 366 -21.40 -15.87 2.33
CA LYS A 366 -22.81 -16.27 2.51
C LYS A 366 -23.00 -17.76 2.26
N SER A 367 -22.44 -18.27 1.16
CA SER A 367 -22.52 -19.67 0.78
C SER A 367 -21.38 -20.05 -0.17
N VAL A 368 -21.14 -21.36 -0.30
CA VAL A 368 -20.21 -21.90 -1.31
C VAL A 368 -21.01 -22.80 -2.25
N GLY A 369 -20.97 -22.50 -3.53
CA GLY A 369 -21.65 -23.26 -4.57
C GLY A 369 -20.96 -24.60 -4.87
N THR A 370 -21.70 -25.54 -5.42
CA THR A 370 -21.19 -26.87 -5.84
C THR A 370 -20.15 -26.77 -6.97
N ASP A 371 -20.18 -25.68 -7.72
CA ASP A 371 -19.21 -25.33 -8.77
C ASP A 371 -17.91 -24.74 -8.18
N GLY A 372 -17.84 -24.52 -6.87
CA GLY A 372 -16.74 -23.89 -6.15
C GLY A 372 -16.73 -22.37 -6.21
N GLY A 373 -17.81 -21.73 -6.68
CA GLY A 373 -18.05 -20.29 -6.56
C GLY A 373 -18.38 -19.93 -5.10
N ILE A 374 -17.98 -18.73 -4.65
CA ILE A 374 -18.23 -18.26 -3.29
C ILE A 374 -19.14 -17.03 -3.35
N GLU A 375 -20.38 -17.17 -2.88
CA GLU A 375 -21.32 -16.06 -2.73
C GLU A 375 -20.97 -15.28 -1.45
N LEU A 376 -20.93 -13.96 -1.55
CA LEU A 376 -20.65 -13.05 -0.44
C LEU A 376 -21.96 -12.48 0.12
N THR A 377 -21.91 -12.02 1.36
CA THR A 377 -23.08 -11.41 2.02
C THR A 377 -23.56 -10.12 1.36
N ASP A 378 -22.70 -9.46 0.57
CA ASP A 378 -23.06 -8.27 -0.22
C ASP A 378 -23.61 -8.57 -1.63
N GLY A 379 -23.85 -9.84 -1.94
CA GLY A 379 -24.45 -10.31 -3.20
C GLY A 379 -23.44 -10.54 -4.33
N ARG A 380 -22.16 -10.18 -4.16
CA ARG A 380 -21.12 -10.53 -5.13
C ARG A 380 -20.80 -12.01 -5.09
N VAL A 381 -20.37 -12.56 -6.22
CA VAL A 381 -19.88 -13.94 -6.31
C VAL A 381 -18.43 -13.94 -6.77
N LEU A 382 -17.57 -14.53 -5.97
CA LEU A 382 -16.20 -14.87 -6.37
C LEU A 382 -16.32 -16.17 -7.21
N ASP A 383 -16.10 -16.04 -8.51
CA ASP A 383 -16.13 -17.20 -9.42
C ASP A 383 -15.03 -18.21 -9.05
N ARG A 384 -15.18 -19.47 -9.53
CA ARG A 384 -14.23 -20.55 -9.21
C ARG A 384 -12.78 -20.24 -9.65
N GLU A 385 -12.59 -19.29 -10.55
CA GLU A 385 -11.27 -18.87 -11.01
C GLU A 385 -10.64 -17.80 -10.11
N PHE A 386 -11.44 -17.14 -9.27
CA PHE A 386 -10.91 -16.21 -8.28
C PHE A 386 -10.45 -16.98 -7.04
N ARG A 387 -9.16 -17.14 -6.90
CA ARG A 387 -8.52 -17.89 -5.79
C ARG A 387 -7.55 -17.07 -4.96
N GLU A 388 -7.35 -15.81 -5.29
CA GLU A 388 -6.46 -14.89 -4.58
C GLU A 388 -7.15 -14.33 -3.34
N PHE A 389 -7.32 -15.16 -2.33
CA PHE A 389 -7.82 -14.79 -1.00
C PHE A 389 -7.20 -15.67 0.10
N LEU A 390 -7.29 -15.20 1.34
CA LEU A 390 -6.90 -15.93 2.55
C LEU A 390 -7.98 -15.71 3.60
N ALA A 391 -7.92 -16.44 4.72
CA ALA A 391 -8.78 -16.16 5.87
C ALA A 391 -8.54 -14.71 6.37
N GLY A 392 -9.60 -14.03 6.78
CA GLY A 392 -9.62 -12.57 6.99
C GLY A 392 -9.91 -12.14 8.44
N TYR A 393 -9.71 -12.99 9.44
CA TYR A 393 -9.86 -12.63 10.86
C TYR A 393 -8.66 -11.82 11.35
N ALA A 394 -7.46 -12.20 10.92
CA ALA A 394 -6.22 -11.52 11.21
C ALA A 394 -5.60 -10.94 9.93
N VAL A 395 -4.98 -9.75 10.04
CA VAL A 395 -4.30 -9.06 8.96
C VAL A 395 -2.98 -8.48 9.46
N THR A 396 -2.09 -8.08 8.55
CA THR A 396 -0.90 -7.32 8.92
C THR A 396 -1.26 -5.87 9.27
N SER A 397 -0.37 -5.15 9.93
CA SER A 397 -0.52 -3.72 10.23
C SER A 397 -0.79 -2.89 8.96
N TYR A 398 -0.08 -3.17 7.85
CA TYR A 398 -0.38 -2.56 6.54
C TYR A 398 -1.79 -2.91 6.04
N GLY A 399 -2.22 -4.18 6.20
CA GLY A 399 -3.56 -4.61 5.83
C GLY A 399 -4.67 -4.03 6.71
N SER A 400 -4.34 -3.53 7.90
CA SER A 400 -5.28 -2.85 8.79
C SER A 400 -5.45 -1.36 8.47
N GLN A 401 -4.54 -0.77 7.70
CA GLN A 401 -4.59 0.66 7.38
C GLN A 401 -5.87 0.98 6.57
N GLY A 402 -6.52 2.10 6.90
CA GLY A 402 -7.83 2.47 6.35
C GLY A 402 -9.02 1.83 7.06
N LYS A 403 -8.87 0.67 7.72
CA LYS A 403 -9.97 0.00 8.41
C LYS A 403 -10.33 0.70 9.73
N THR A 404 -11.59 0.55 10.13
CA THR A 404 -12.12 1.04 11.41
C THR A 404 -13.00 -0.05 12.00
N VAL A 405 -12.71 -0.44 13.23
CA VAL A 405 -13.43 -1.49 13.99
C VAL A 405 -13.70 -0.99 15.40
N ASP A 406 -14.55 -1.69 16.16
CA ASP A 406 -14.76 -1.36 17.56
C ASP A 406 -13.54 -1.70 18.41
N TYR A 407 -13.02 -2.92 18.26
CA TYR A 407 -11.85 -3.39 18.99
C TYR A 407 -10.74 -3.88 18.06
N VAL A 408 -9.51 -3.55 18.42
CA VAL A 408 -8.31 -4.15 17.83
C VAL A 408 -7.75 -5.18 18.80
N LEU A 409 -7.41 -6.35 18.28
CA LEU A 409 -6.65 -7.36 18.98
C LEU A 409 -5.25 -7.40 18.34
N PHE A 410 -4.21 -7.09 19.11
CA PHE A 410 -2.85 -7.02 18.57
C PHE A 410 -2.02 -8.20 19.08
N SER A 411 -1.46 -8.96 18.13
CA SER A 411 -0.53 -10.05 18.38
C SER A 411 0.90 -9.55 18.23
N ASP A 412 1.66 -9.49 19.30
CA ASP A 412 3.07 -9.14 19.29
C ASP A 412 3.94 -10.38 19.51
N SER A 413 4.91 -10.61 18.63
CA SER A 413 5.88 -11.73 18.70
C SER A 413 7.26 -11.32 19.20
N THR A 414 7.43 -10.07 19.64
CA THR A 414 8.71 -9.48 20.03
C THR A 414 9.80 -9.43 18.95
N ILE A 415 9.44 -9.70 17.70
CA ILE A 415 10.37 -9.58 16.57
C ILE A 415 10.71 -8.10 16.35
N LYS A 416 11.93 -7.70 16.67
CA LYS A 416 12.41 -6.31 16.61
C LYS A 416 12.17 -5.63 15.27
N ALA A 417 12.36 -6.35 14.16
CA ALA A 417 12.19 -5.81 12.82
C ALA A 417 10.74 -5.49 12.46
N ALA A 418 9.77 -6.13 13.13
CA ALA A 418 8.35 -6.05 12.79
C ALA A 418 7.59 -4.99 13.60
N THR A 419 8.19 -4.39 14.64
CA THR A 419 7.54 -3.39 15.49
C THR A 419 8.26 -2.05 15.43
N SER A 420 7.48 -0.99 15.23
CA SER A 420 7.97 0.40 15.18
C SER A 420 6.91 1.38 15.66
N ALA A 421 7.31 2.63 15.86
CA ALA A 421 6.41 3.72 16.22
C ALA A 421 5.26 3.90 15.20
N GLN A 422 5.55 3.76 13.93
CA GLN A 422 4.55 3.88 12.85
C GLN A 422 3.54 2.73 12.90
N GLN A 423 4.05 1.50 13.02
CA GLN A 423 3.19 0.33 13.14
C GLN A 423 2.30 0.41 14.39
N TRP A 424 2.89 0.78 15.54
CA TRP A 424 2.16 0.99 16.78
C TRP A 424 1.02 1.97 16.59
N TYR A 425 1.33 3.19 16.09
CA TYR A 425 0.33 4.22 15.88
C TYR A 425 -0.77 3.80 14.89
N VAL A 426 -0.40 3.17 13.77
CA VAL A 426 -1.39 2.64 12.81
C VAL A 426 -2.30 1.64 13.52
N THR A 427 -1.75 0.67 14.22
CA THR A 427 -2.51 -0.41 14.86
C THR A 427 -3.46 0.12 15.93
N ILE A 428 -2.94 0.88 16.91
CA ILE A 428 -3.77 1.37 18.03
C ILE A 428 -4.81 2.39 17.59
N SER A 429 -4.65 3.03 16.45
CA SER A 429 -5.60 4.02 15.95
C SER A 429 -6.80 3.42 15.21
N ARG A 430 -6.84 2.10 14.98
CA ARG A 430 -7.94 1.44 14.22
C ARG A 430 -9.20 1.24 15.05
N GLY A 431 -9.08 1.03 16.36
CA GLY A 431 -10.20 0.81 17.26
C GLY A 431 -10.99 2.09 17.54
N ARG A 432 -12.31 1.95 17.65
CA ARG A 432 -13.21 3.04 18.11
C ARG A 432 -13.40 2.99 19.62
N ARG A 433 -13.49 1.79 20.19
CA ARG A 433 -13.85 1.56 21.61
C ARG A 433 -12.67 1.04 22.43
N GLY A 434 -11.76 0.29 21.83
CA GLY A 434 -10.63 -0.26 22.58
C GLY A 434 -9.63 -1.07 21.78
N ILE A 435 -8.63 -1.57 22.52
CA ILE A 435 -7.59 -2.47 22.03
C ILE A 435 -7.21 -3.45 23.13
N ARG A 436 -6.84 -4.68 22.75
CA ARG A 436 -6.13 -5.65 23.57
C ARG A 436 -4.84 -6.05 22.87
N ILE A 437 -3.76 -6.09 23.59
CA ILE A 437 -2.41 -6.36 23.07
C ILE A 437 -1.86 -7.56 23.82
N PHE A 438 -1.53 -8.61 23.10
CA PHE A 438 -0.98 -9.84 23.66
C PHE A 438 0.50 -9.92 23.28
N THR A 439 1.37 -9.98 24.27
CA THR A 439 2.83 -9.98 24.11
C THR A 439 3.49 -10.97 25.06
N PRO A 440 4.53 -11.69 24.66
CA PRO A 440 5.31 -12.52 25.56
C PRO A 440 6.24 -11.67 26.48
N ASP A 441 6.58 -10.45 26.07
CA ASP A 441 7.48 -9.57 26.81
C ASP A 441 7.06 -8.09 26.66
N LYS A 442 6.52 -7.52 27.73
CA LYS A 442 6.07 -6.12 27.77
C LYS A 442 7.21 -5.11 27.63
N GLU A 443 8.35 -5.38 28.24
CA GLU A 443 9.49 -4.46 28.19
C GLU A 443 10.12 -4.46 26.80
N GLN A 444 10.28 -5.61 26.18
CA GLN A 444 10.76 -5.70 24.81
C GLN A 444 9.81 -5.02 23.82
N LEU A 445 8.49 -5.19 24.02
CA LEU A 445 7.49 -4.47 23.21
C LEU A 445 7.62 -2.96 23.40
N ARG A 446 7.75 -2.49 24.65
CA ARG A 446 7.93 -1.08 24.97
C ARG A 446 9.17 -0.48 24.28
N GLU A 447 10.28 -1.19 24.27
CA GLU A 447 11.47 -0.76 23.53
C GLU A 447 11.22 -0.72 22.03
N ASN A 448 10.62 -1.78 21.48
CA ASN A 448 10.38 -1.89 20.04
C ASN A 448 9.48 -0.78 19.51
N VAL A 449 8.40 -0.43 20.20
CA VAL A 449 7.45 0.60 19.76
C VAL A 449 8.05 2.00 19.73
N THR A 450 9.14 2.26 20.48
CA THR A 450 9.80 3.58 20.45
C THR A 450 10.72 3.76 19.25
N ARG A 451 11.02 2.70 18.51
CA ARG A 451 11.89 2.74 17.34
C ARG A 451 11.16 3.31 16.14
N SER A 452 11.79 4.27 15.46
CA SER A 452 11.27 4.79 14.20
C SER A 452 11.61 3.88 13.03
N SER A 453 10.65 3.62 12.15
CA SER A 453 10.85 2.96 10.86
C SER A 453 11.02 3.95 9.70
N HIS A 454 11.12 5.25 9.97
CA HIS A 454 11.40 6.22 8.92
C HIS A 454 12.75 5.96 8.26
N ARG A 455 12.73 5.93 6.94
CA ARG A 455 13.95 5.86 6.14
C ARG A 455 14.61 7.25 6.13
N PRO A 456 15.95 7.34 6.26
CA PRO A 456 16.64 8.62 6.05
C PRO A 456 16.30 9.18 4.67
N LEU A 457 15.93 10.46 4.62
CA LEU A 457 15.74 11.14 3.35
C LEU A 457 17.10 11.52 2.75
N ALA A 458 17.26 11.37 1.44
CA ALA A 458 18.48 11.82 0.77
C ALA A 458 18.75 13.34 1.00
N LEU A 459 17.69 14.11 1.23
CA LEU A 459 17.76 15.54 1.56
C LEU A 459 18.29 15.79 2.98
N ASP A 460 18.07 14.86 3.93
CA ASP A 460 18.61 14.97 5.30
C ASP A 460 20.14 14.75 5.31
N LEU A 461 20.67 14.02 4.30
CA LEU A 461 22.09 13.71 4.16
C LEU A 461 22.86 14.74 3.34
N ALA A 462 22.18 15.70 2.68
CA ALA A 462 22.79 16.70 1.85
C ALA A 462 23.17 17.94 2.68
N PRO A 463 24.47 18.22 2.92
CA PRO A 463 24.89 19.39 3.67
C PRO A 463 24.46 20.69 2.96
N GLY A 464 23.87 21.63 3.68
CA GLY A 464 23.56 22.97 3.20
C GLY A 464 22.19 23.17 2.55
N ILE A 465 21.28 22.17 2.54
CA ILE A 465 19.89 22.37 2.14
C ILE A 465 19.05 22.76 3.37
N ALA A 466 19.37 23.89 3.98
CA ALA A 466 18.49 24.48 4.98
C ALA A 466 17.18 24.96 4.31
N PRO A 467 16.00 24.76 4.93
CA PRO A 467 14.74 25.28 4.39
C PRO A 467 14.83 26.81 4.32
N ARG A 468 14.87 27.38 3.12
CA ARG A 468 14.78 28.83 2.95
C ARG A 468 13.35 29.25 3.20
N ARG A 469 13.07 29.96 4.28
CA ARG A 469 11.75 30.54 4.56
C ARG A 469 11.34 31.40 3.36
N GLY A 470 10.13 31.19 2.84
CA GLY A 470 9.50 32.08 1.86
C GLY A 470 9.71 31.78 0.37
N VAL A 471 10.43 30.71 -0.02
CA VAL A 471 10.50 30.31 -1.43
C VAL A 471 9.29 29.48 -1.79
N ARG A 472 8.55 29.85 -2.83
CA ARG A 472 7.43 29.05 -3.35
C ARG A 472 7.93 27.63 -3.68
N LEU A 473 7.13 26.62 -3.35
CA LEU A 473 7.48 25.19 -3.58
C LEU A 473 7.92 24.95 -5.03
N TRP A 474 7.28 25.60 -5.99
CA TRP A 474 7.60 25.50 -7.41
C TRP A 474 9.01 25.99 -7.75
N ASP A 475 9.49 27.07 -7.15
CA ASP A 475 10.83 27.59 -7.43
C ASP A 475 11.91 26.64 -6.90
N ARG A 476 11.65 25.96 -5.78
CA ARG A 476 12.56 24.95 -5.23
C ARG A 476 12.50 23.63 -5.99
N LEU A 477 11.30 23.10 -6.25
CA LEU A 477 11.13 21.92 -7.09
C LEU A 477 11.71 22.16 -8.49
N HIS A 478 11.53 23.36 -9.06
CA HIS A 478 12.10 23.73 -10.34
C HIS A 478 13.63 23.72 -10.32
N GLY A 479 14.25 24.29 -9.31
CA GLY A 479 15.72 24.30 -9.16
C GLY A 479 16.31 22.89 -9.02
N HIS A 480 15.65 22.02 -8.25
CA HIS A 480 16.08 20.63 -8.11
C HIS A 480 15.77 19.78 -9.35
N LEU A 481 14.60 19.95 -9.96
CA LEU A 481 14.21 19.25 -11.18
C LEU A 481 15.09 19.62 -12.38
N LEU A 482 15.48 20.90 -12.52
CA LEU A 482 16.42 21.33 -13.56
C LEU A 482 17.82 20.74 -13.33
N ARG A 483 18.28 20.61 -12.09
CA ARG A 483 19.56 19.95 -11.78
C ARG A 483 19.51 18.44 -12.04
N PHE A 484 18.42 17.74 -11.66
CA PHE A 484 18.24 16.34 -11.99
C PHE A 484 18.00 16.10 -13.49
N GLY A 485 17.18 16.92 -14.13
CA GLY A 485 16.96 16.87 -15.58
C GLY A 485 18.22 17.16 -16.39
N ARG A 486 19.06 18.13 -15.99
CA ARG A 486 20.37 18.38 -16.62
C ARG A 486 21.33 17.23 -16.40
N ARG A 487 21.46 16.70 -15.18
CA ARG A 487 22.31 15.52 -14.93
C ARG A 487 21.84 14.28 -15.70
N ALA A 488 20.54 14.02 -15.76
CA ALA A 488 20.00 12.94 -16.58
C ALA A 488 20.22 13.19 -18.08
N ALA A 489 20.02 14.42 -18.56
CA ALA A 489 20.30 14.80 -19.95
C ALA A 489 21.79 14.73 -20.28
N ASP A 490 22.66 15.15 -19.36
CA ASP A 490 24.12 15.06 -19.51
C ASP A 490 24.58 13.60 -19.47
N THR A 491 24.01 12.76 -18.61
CA THR A 491 24.28 11.31 -18.60
C THR A 491 23.78 10.64 -19.88
N PHE A 492 22.61 11.05 -20.40
CA PHE A 492 22.11 10.58 -21.70
C PHE A 492 22.93 11.11 -22.88
N ARG A 493 23.45 12.35 -22.80
CA ARG A 493 24.38 12.90 -23.79
C ARG A 493 25.72 12.17 -23.77
N LEU A 494 26.28 11.91 -22.59
CA LEU A 494 27.51 11.14 -22.43
C LEU A 494 27.35 9.70 -22.91
N LEU A 495 26.21 9.03 -22.63
CA LEU A 495 25.89 7.72 -23.17
C LEU A 495 25.69 7.72 -24.68
N ARG A 496 25.12 8.77 -25.27
CA ARG A 496 25.03 8.94 -26.74
C ARG A 496 26.39 9.22 -27.38
N LEU A 497 27.25 9.99 -26.71
CA LEU A 497 28.62 10.26 -27.19
C LEU A 497 29.50 9.01 -27.07
N SER A 498 29.36 8.21 -26.02
CA SER A 498 30.05 6.93 -25.89
C SER A 498 29.59 5.91 -26.94
N ARG A 499 28.28 5.82 -27.23
CA ARG A 499 27.77 4.99 -28.34
C ARG A 499 28.24 5.45 -29.71
N ARG A 500 28.32 6.77 -29.96
CA ARG A 500 28.89 7.30 -31.21
C ARG A 500 30.39 7.07 -31.30
N ARG A 501 31.15 7.10 -30.19
CA ARG A 501 32.57 6.74 -30.17
C ARG A 501 32.76 5.24 -30.43
N HIS A 502 31.94 4.35 -29.86
CA HIS A 502 32.00 2.91 -30.16
C HIS A 502 31.66 2.62 -31.63
N GLN A 503 30.62 3.23 -32.19
CA GLN A 503 30.32 3.09 -33.63
C GLN A 503 31.40 3.68 -34.51
N SER A 504 32.08 4.75 -34.13
CA SER A 504 33.20 5.34 -34.88
C SER A 504 34.46 4.43 -34.78
N ILE A 505 34.68 3.75 -33.68
CA ILE A 505 35.77 2.80 -33.49
C ILE A 505 35.51 1.55 -34.33
N GLU A 506 34.28 0.98 -34.32
CA GLU A 506 33.91 -0.14 -35.15
C GLU A 506 34.02 0.15 -36.67
N ILE A 507 33.65 1.38 -37.09
CA ILE A 507 33.78 1.83 -38.48
C ILE A 507 35.26 2.04 -38.86
N HIS A 508 36.11 2.45 -37.90
CA HIS A 508 37.55 2.60 -38.13
C HIS A 508 38.25 1.23 -38.17
N GLU A 509 37.91 0.29 -37.31
CA GLU A 509 38.43 -1.07 -37.35
C GLU A 509 38.03 -1.80 -38.66
N HIS A 510 36.77 -1.63 -39.10
CA HIS A 510 36.32 -2.21 -40.38
C HIS A 510 37.02 -1.58 -41.61
N LYS A 511 37.37 -0.29 -41.54
CA LYS A 511 38.15 0.36 -42.59
C LYS A 511 39.61 -0.07 -42.57
N ILE A 512 40.23 -0.27 -41.42
CA ILE A 512 41.60 -0.75 -41.28
C ILE A 512 41.70 -2.22 -41.73
N THR A 513 40.71 -3.06 -41.40
CA THR A 513 40.68 -4.46 -41.86
C THR A 513 40.49 -4.58 -43.39
N ARG A 514 39.73 -3.64 -43.99
CA ARG A 514 39.59 -3.57 -45.45
C ARG A 514 40.84 -3.04 -46.17
N MET A 515 41.63 -2.14 -45.52
CA MET A 515 42.87 -1.61 -46.08
C MET A 515 44.07 -2.58 -45.96
N LEU A 516 44.02 -3.53 -45.05
CA LEU A 516 45.04 -4.56 -44.85
C LEU A 516 44.78 -5.86 -45.64
N GLY A 517 43.61 -6.00 -46.30
CA GLY A 517 43.16 -7.20 -47.03
C GLY A 517 43.48 -7.24 -48.51
N GLU A 518 44.03 -6.20 -49.12
CA GLU A 518 44.41 -6.22 -50.55
C GLU A 518 45.93 -6.19 -50.72
N ARG A 519 46.56 -7.37 -50.75
CA ARG A 519 47.83 -7.61 -51.46
C ARG A 519 47.60 -8.64 -52.57
N PRO A 520 48.00 -8.32 -53.81
CA PRO A 520 47.77 -9.19 -54.93
C PRO A 520 48.76 -10.35 -54.90
N GLU A 521 48.22 -11.53 -55.04
CA GLU A 521 49.02 -12.72 -55.42
C GLU A 521 49.56 -12.54 -56.81
N ARG A 522 50.91 -12.50 -56.97
CA ARG A 522 51.62 -12.70 -58.20
C ARG A 522 52.00 -14.16 -58.32
N SER A 523 51.57 -14.71 -59.44
CA SER A 523 51.90 -15.97 -60.05
C SER A 523 53.37 -16.36 -60.01
N ARG A 524 53.65 -17.61 -59.74
CA ARG A 524 54.69 -18.47 -60.32
C ARG A 524 54.43 -19.90 -59.79
N GLY A 525 54.04 -20.89 -60.48
CA GLY A 525 54.71 -21.44 -61.69
C GLY A 525 55.51 -22.65 -61.28
N GLN A 526 54.96 -23.82 -61.64
CA GLN A 526 55.65 -25.04 -61.95
C GLN A 526 56.51 -25.79 -60.89
N ASN A 527 56.13 -26.96 -60.56
CA ASN A 527 56.72 -28.24 -60.99
C ASN A 527 56.92 -29.30 -59.90
N ARG A 528 56.40 -30.49 -60.22
CA ARG A 528 56.91 -31.83 -60.08
C ARG A 528 56.90 -32.58 -58.75
N SER A 529 56.05 -33.57 -58.81
CA SER A 529 56.36 -35.03 -58.59
C SER A 529 57.01 -35.42 -57.24
N ILE A 530 56.38 -36.16 -56.44
CA ILE A 530 56.26 -37.66 -56.40
C ILE A 530 55.09 -37.94 -55.43
#